data_1a367ee0f20e5f9fe17bc1c27ace53b0
#
_entry.id   1a367ee0f20e5f9fe17bc1c27ace53b0
#
_cell.length_a   1.000
_cell.length_b   1.000
_cell.length_c   1.000
_cell.angle_alpha   90.00
_cell.angle_beta   90.00
_cell.angle_gamma   90.00
#
_symmetry.space_group_name_H-M   'P 1'
#
loop_
_entity.id
_entity.type
_entity.pdbx_description
1 polymer ?
#
loop_
_entity_poly.entity_id
_entity_poly.type
_entity_poly.pdbx_seq_one_letter_code
_entity_poly.pdbx_strand_id
1 'polypeptide(L)'
;MKKRYAVLLIILVAVAALCFWQRNNIEALFIFATNDSESTEHLIEENKEKLSKELEKYTDAVPRALTAEEEEKIASGEMSIPDAVKMLLDETEEKSEEVSPSGTKSDKNAETVAKTETPVSSTTGQTVVKRNDTKNNKEKENTIIKRYTAELYSMKAYYIGQLSQIEGRARSEFSAMTPAEKKNLSKAAFVGKYAGYATSLLGECDSRVNSLLANMKSELSEVGGDMSIIPTIRQAYESEKAARKAYYLNMVS
;
A
#
# COMPACT_ATOMS: atom_id res chain seq x y z
N MET A 1 21.47 46.95 -4.35
CA MET A 1 21.80 45.57 -3.97
C MET A 1 20.63 44.77 -3.37
N LYS A 2 19.85 45.30 -2.43
CA LYS A 2 18.73 44.57 -1.75
C LYS A 2 17.66 43.98 -2.67
N LYS A 3 17.28 44.63 -3.79
CA LYS A 3 16.27 44.13 -4.74
C LYS A 3 16.73 42.87 -5.51
N ARG A 4 18.02 42.73 -5.80
CA ARG A 4 18.56 41.55 -6.51
C ARG A 4 18.58 40.31 -5.61
N TYR A 5 18.86 40.47 -4.32
CA TYR A 5 18.78 39.38 -3.34
C TYR A 5 17.34 38.90 -3.09
N ALA A 6 16.37 39.83 -3.09
CA ALA A 6 14.95 39.47 -2.95
C ALA A 6 14.46 38.63 -4.13
N VAL A 7 14.86 38.99 -5.37
CA VAL A 7 14.51 38.20 -6.56
C VAL A 7 15.17 36.83 -6.54
N LEU A 8 16.47 36.73 -6.15
CA LEU A 8 17.15 35.45 -6.00
C LEU A 8 16.50 34.58 -4.94
N LEU A 9 16.06 35.13 -3.81
CA LEU A 9 15.40 34.41 -2.75
C LEU A 9 14.03 33.88 -3.19
N ILE A 10 13.26 34.65 -3.96
CA ILE A 10 11.97 34.22 -4.52
C ILE A 10 12.19 33.08 -5.52
N ILE A 11 13.21 33.16 -6.38
CA ILE A 11 13.54 32.09 -7.32
C ILE A 11 13.95 30.83 -6.56
N LEU A 12 14.75 30.93 -5.50
CA LEU A 12 15.20 29.81 -4.69
C LEU A 12 14.03 29.14 -3.94
N VAL A 13 13.08 29.92 -3.42
CA VAL A 13 11.86 29.41 -2.81
C VAL A 13 10.95 28.74 -3.84
N ALA A 14 10.81 29.33 -5.03
CA ALA A 14 10.03 28.73 -6.12
C ALA A 14 10.65 27.40 -6.61
N VAL A 15 11.98 27.34 -6.74
CA VAL A 15 12.71 26.09 -7.07
C VAL A 15 12.55 25.06 -5.95
N ALA A 16 12.67 25.44 -4.69
CA ALA A 16 12.47 24.56 -3.55
C ALA A 16 11.01 24.03 -3.49
N ALA A 17 10.02 24.88 -3.77
CA ALA A 17 8.62 24.46 -3.84
C ALA A 17 8.35 23.52 -5.02
N LEU A 18 8.93 23.75 -6.19
CA LEU A 18 8.88 22.86 -7.35
C LEU A 18 9.56 21.52 -7.04
N CYS A 19 10.75 21.55 -6.42
CA CYS A 19 11.45 20.34 -5.98
C CYS A 19 10.63 19.55 -4.97
N PHE A 20 10.00 20.21 -4.00
CA PHE A 20 9.14 19.56 -3.01
C PHE A 20 7.88 18.96 -3.66
N TRP A 21 7.24 19.67 -4.58
CA TRP A 21 6.06 19.18 -5.31
C TRP A 21 6.39 18.07 -6.31
N GLN A 22 7.62 18.05 -6.87
CA GLN A 22 8.10 17.03 -7.79
C GLN A 22 9.05 16.01 -7.14
N ARG A 23 9.11 15.98 -5.81
CA ARG A 23 10.06 15.12 -5.06
C ARG A 23 10.11 13.69 -5.61
N ASN A 24 8.97 13.07 -5.91
CA ASN A 24 8.92 11.71 -6.43
C ASN A 24 9.47 11.58 -7.87
N ASN A 25 9.39 12.63 -8.67
CA ASN A 25 9.99 12.65 -9.99
C ASN A 25 11.52 12.85 -9.91
N ILE A 26 11.98 13.63 -8.94
CA ILE A 26 13.43 13.84 -8.68
C ILE A 26 14.04 12.55 -8.13
N GLU A 27 13.37 11.86 -7.20
CA GLU A 27 13.83 10.57 -6.67
C GLU A 27 13.91 9.52 -7.80
N ALA A 28 12.90 9.43 -8.65
CA ALA A 28 12.92 8.54 -9.80
C ALA A 28 14.04 8.85 -10.78
N LEU A 29 14.31 10.13 -11.05
CA LEU A 29 15.43 10.56 -11.91
C LEU A 29 16.78 10.27 -11.27
N PHE A 30 16.90 10.41 -9.96
CA PHE A 30 18.11 10.06 -9.23
C PHE A 30 18.39 8.56 -9.29
N ILE A 31 17.37 7.73 -9.02
CA ILE A 31 17.46 6.27 -9.12
C ILE A 31 17.83 5.88 -10.56
N PHE A 32 17.17 6.46 -11.57
CA PHE A 32 17.47 6.23 -12.99
C PHE A 32 18.92 6.58 -13.34
N ALA A 33 19.45 7.69 -12.82
CA ALA A 33 20.81 8.15 -13.11
C ALA A 33 21.91 7.32 -12.40
N THR A 34 21.56 6.63 -11.31
CA THR A 34 22.54 5.92 -10.46
C THR A 34 22.42 4.40 -10.56
N ASN A 35 21.33 3.87 -11.11
CA ASN A 35 21.05 2.43 -11.18
C ASN A 35 20.68 2.03 -12.62
N ASP A 36 21.10 0.84 -12.99
CA ASP A 36 20.62 0.15 -14.18
C ASP A 36 19.28 -0.58 -13.92
N SER A 37 18.78 -1.28 -14.93
CA SER A 37 17.49 -1.99 -14.83
C SER A 37 17.51 -3.08 -13.75
N GLU A 38 18.61 -3.85 -13.65
CA GLU A 38 18.75 -4.94 -12.69
C GLU A 38 18.81 -4.42 -11.25
N SER A 39 19.60 -3.37 -11.01
CA SER A 39 19.68 -2.70 -9.71
C SER A 39 18.34 -2.09 -9.30
N THR A 40 17.56 -1.61 -10.26
CA THR A 40 16.25 -1.01 -10.00
C THR A 40 15.19 -2.08 -9.64
N GLU A 41 15.25 -3.27 -10.27
CA GLU A 41 14.41 -4.42 -9.87
C GLU A 41 14.73 -4.87 -8.45
N HIS A 42 16.00 -4.94 -8.09
CA HIS A 42 16.43 -5.26 -6.72
C HIS A 42 15.90 -4.24 -5.70
N LEU A 43 15.92 -2.94 -6.02
CA LEU A 43 15.35 -1.90 -5.16
C LEU A 43 13.83 -2.05 -4.97
N ILE A 44 13.10 -2.49 -6.00
CA ILE A 44 11.66 -2.75 -5.91
C ILE A 44 11.39 -3.90 -4.92
N GLU A 45 12.16 -4.99 -5.00
CA GLU A 45 12.00 -6.13 -4.07
C GLU A 45 12.42 -5.77 -2.64
N GLU A 46 13.53 -5.04 -2.47
CA GLU A 46 13.96 -4.52 -1.17
C GLU A 46 12.89 -3.64 -0.51
N ASN A 47 12.24 -2.76 -1.27
CA ASN A 47 11.15 -1.92 -0.75
C ASN A 47 9.94 -2.75 -0.31
N LYS A 48 9.63 -3.86 -0.99
CA LYS A 48 8.56 -4.80 -0.62
C LYS A 48 8.85 -5.46 0.74
N GLU A 49 10.05 -6.01 0.90
CA GLU A 49 10.47 -6.63 2.18
C GLU A 49 10.51 -5.61 3.32
N LYS A 50 11.01 -4.41 3.04
CA LYS A 50 11.11 -3.33 4.02
C LYS A 50 9.74 -2.92 4.53
N LEU A 51 8.74 -2.79 3.64
CA LEU A 51 7.38 -2.48 4.05
C LEU A 51 6.80 -3.56 4.96
N SER A 52 6.97 -4.85 4.62
CA SER A 52 6.51 -5.95 5.44
C SER A 52 7.10 -5.91 6.86
N LYS A 53 8.43 -5.76 6.96
CA LYS A 53 9.14 -5.64 8.25
C LYS A 53 8.71 -4.41 9.06
N GLU A 54 8.43 -3.29 8.40
CA GLU A 54 7.93 -2.09 9.10
C GLU A 54 6.51 -2.31 9.63
N LEU A 55 5.62 -2.99 8.87
CA LEU A 55 4.26 -3.30 9.30
C LEU A 55 4.21 -4.25 10.50
N GLU A 56 5.15 -5.19 10.62
CA GLU A 56 5.29 -6.11 11.75
C GLU A 56 5.47 -5.39 13.10
N LYS A 57 5.92 -4.14 13.09
CA LYS A 57 6.04 -3.31 14.31
C LYS A 57 4.68 -2.85 14.86
N TYR A 58 3.67 -2.83 14.02
CA TYR A 58 2.34 -2.31 14.36
C TYR A 58 1.32 -3.40 14.63
N THR A 59 1.49 -4.58 14.02
CA THR A 59 0.56 -5.69 14.16
C THR A 59 1.29 -7.03 14.15
N ASP A 60 0.84 -7.95 15.00
CA ASP A 60 1.36 -9.32 15.11
C ASP A 60 0.94 -10.22 13.94
N ALA A 61 0.03 -9.73 13.09
CA ALA A 61 -0.51 -10.50 11.99
C ALA A 61 -0.62 -9.65 10.72
N VAL A 62 0.53 -9.34 10.13
CA VAL A 62 0.60 -8.77 8.78
C VAL A 62 0.09 -9.82 7.81
N PRO A 63 -0.85 -9.50 6.90
CA PRO A 63 -1.22 -10.40 5.82
C PRO A 63 0.03 -10.80 5.03
N ARG A 64 0.09 -12.06 4.60
CA ARG A 64 1.18 -12.47 3.73
C ARG A 64 1.16 -11.67 2.42
N ALA A 65 2.30 -11.58 1.78
CA ALA A 65 2.35 -11.08 0.42
C ALA A 65 1.61 -12.03 -0.54
N LEU A 66 1.02 -11.47 -1.59
CA LEU A 66 0.44 -12.24 -2.67
C LEU A 66 1.52 -13.08 -3.36
N THR A 67 1.16 -14.29 -3.76
CA THR A 67 2.01 -15.11 -4.64
C THR A 67 1.99 -14.56 -6.06
N ALA A 68 2.97 -14.94 -6.88
CA ALA A 68 3.02 -14.53 -8.29
C ALA A 68 1.76 -14.95 -9.08
N GLU A 69 1.18 -16.13 -8.78
CA GLU A 69 -0.06 -16.61 -9.41
C GLU A 69 -1.26 -15.75 -9.00
N GLU A 70 -1.36 -15.36 -7.74
CA GLU A 70 -2.42 -14.47 -7.25
C GLU A 70 -2.30 -13.06 -7.81
N GLU A 71 -1.08 -12.52 -7.88
CA GLU A 71 -0.80 -11.24 -8.53
C GLU A 71 -1.23 -11.28 -10.01
N GLU A 72 -0.98 -12.39 -10.73
CA GLU A 72 -1.39 -12.58 -12.13
C GLU A 72 -2.92 -12.65 -12.26
N LYS A 73 -3.62 -13.38 -11.38
CA LYS A 73 -5.08 -13.44 -11.37
C LYS A 73 -5.73 -12.07 -11.13
N ILE A 74 -5.14 -11.26 -10.27
CA ILE A 74 -5.60 -9.89 -10.04
C ILE A 74 -5.29 -9.02 -11.26
N ALA A 75 -4.11 -9.15 -11.83
CA ALA A 75 -3.66 -8.41 -13.00
C ALA A 75 -4.51 -8.70 -14.25
N SER A 76 -4.90 -9.96 -14.46
CA SER A 76 -5.77 -10.40 -15.56
C SER A 76 -7.25 -10.05 -15.34
N GLY A 77 -7.65 -9.77 -14.10
CA GLY A 77 -9.04 -9.53 -13.71
C GLY A 77 -9.82 -10.81 -13.39
N GLU A 78 -9.16 -11.97 -13.31
CA GLU A 78 -9.76 -13.21 -12.85
C GLU A 78 -10.11 -13.17 -11.36
N MET A 79 -9.32 -12.44 -10.57
CA MET A 79 -9.58 -12.18 -9.16
C MET A 79 -9.80 -10.68 -8.94
N SER A 80 -10.91 -10.33 -8.31
CA SER A 80 -11.16 -8.93 -7.95
C SER A 80 -10.37 -8.51 -6.71
N ILE A 81 -10.14 -7.19 -6.55
CA ILE A 81 -9.48 -6.66 -5.34
C ILE A 81 -10.22 -7.09 -4.06
N PRO A 82 -11.57 -7.01 -3.95
CA PRO A 82 -12.28 -7.48 -2.77
C PRO A 82 -12.11 -8.98 -2.48
N ASP A 83 -12.06 -9.83 -3.51
CA ASP A 83 -11.85 -11.28 -3.33
C ASP A 83 -10.43 -11.57 -2.84
N ALA A 84 -9.43 -10.89 -3.37
CA ALA A 84 -8.05 -11.00 -2.91
C ALA A 84 -7.89 -10.53 -1.45
N VAL A 85 -8.54 -9.44 -1.07
CA VAL A 85 -8.57 -8.97 0.32
C VAL A 85 -9.17 -10.01 1.24
N LYS A 86 -10.32 -10.58 0.87
CA LYS A 86 -10.98 -11.63 1.65
C LYS A 86 -10.08 -12.84 1.84
N MET A 87 -9.47 -13.33 0.76
CA MET A 87 -8.52 -14.46 0.81
C MET A 87 -7.37 -14.20 1.77
N LEU A 88 -6.74 -13.02 1.70
CA LEU A 88 -5.62 -12.66 2.57
C LEU A 88 -6.03 -12.54 4.05
N LEU A 89 -7.27 -12.16 4.33
CA LEU A 89 -7.78 -12.05 5.69
C LEU A 89 -8.15 -13.42 6.26
N ASP A 90 -8.82 -14.29 5.48
CA ASP A 90 -9.25 -15.64 5.89
C ASP A 90 -8.02 -16.50 6.27
N GLU A 91 -6.96 -16.50 5.45
CA GLU A 91 -5.72 -17.23 5.76
C GLU A 91 -4.97 -16.71 7.00
N THR A 92 -5.20 -15.45 7.37
CA THR A 92 -4.58 -14.87 8.56
C THR A 92 -5.31 -15.31 9.83
N GLU A 93 -6.61 -15.56 9.76
CA GLU A 93 -7.42 -16.06 10.88
C GLU A 93 -7.08 -17.52 11.19
N GLU A 94 -6.94 -18.38 10.19
CA GLU A 94 -6.55 -19.79 10.38
C GLU A 94 -5.18 -19.94 11.07
N LYS A 95 -4.22 -19.07 10.76
CA LYS A 95 -2.90 -19.07 11.43
C LYS A 95 -2.93 -18.62 12.89
N SER A 96 -3.92 -17.84 13.30
CA SER A 96 -4.05 -17.37 14.69
C SER A 96 -4.73 -18.40 15.60
N GLU A 97 -5.46 -19.37 15.04
CA GLU A 97 -6.10 -20.44 15.82
C GLU A 97 -5.17 -21.64 16.13
N GLU A 98 -4.09 -21.81 15.38
CA GLU A 98 -3.15 -22.92 15.57
C GLU A 98 -2.24 -22.82 16.81
N VAL A 99 -2.30 -21.73 17.58
CA VAL A 99 -1.53 -21.52 18.82
C VAL A 99 -2.44 -21.51 20.05
N SER A 100 -3.25 -22.55 20.22
CA SER A 100 -3.86 -22.82 21.53
C SER A 100 -3.98 -24.33 21.77
N PRO A 101 -3.15 -24.93 22.61
CA PRO A 101 -3.34 -26.31 22.97
C PRO A 101 -4.27 -26.46 24.16
N SER A 102 -5.23 -27.33 23.96
CA SER A 102 -5.84 -28.23 24.98
C SER A 102 -6.86 -27.71 25.96
N GLY A 103 -8.06 -28.12 25.74
CA GLY A 103 -8.76 -29.05 26.65
C GLY A 103 -9.59 -28.43 27.77
N THR A 104 -10.90 -28.49 27.63
CA THR A 104 -11.72 -29.38 28.45
C THR A 104 -13.19 -29.25 28.02
N LYS A 105 -13.77 -30.38 27.68
CA LYS A 105 -15.22 -30.58 27.56
C LYS A 105 -15.88 -30.46 28.91
N SER A 106 -17.05 -29.84 29.02
CA SER A 106 -18.24 -30.46 29.61
C SER A 106 -19.44 -29.56 29.67
N ASP A 107 -20.47 -30.01 28.99
CA ASP A 107 -21.90 -30.14 29.30
C ASP A 107 -22.74 -28.98 29.86
N LYS A 108 -23.75 -28.68 29.01
CA LYS A 108 -25.21 -28.53 29.23
C LYS A 108 -25.73 -28.22 30.66
N ASN A 109 -26.51 -27.19 30.82
CA ASN A 109 -27.99 -27.21 30.80
C ASN A 109 -28.61 -25.90 31.28
N ALA A 110 -29.58 -25.46 30.55
CA ALA A 110 -30.89 -24.90 30.80
C ALA A 110 -31.26 -24.14 32.10
N GLU A 111 -31.90 -23.03 31.86
CA GLU A 111 -33.20 -22.55 32.34
C GLU A 111 -33.32 -21.68 33.60
N THR A 112 -33.84 -20.51 33.39
CA THR A 112 -35.05 -19.86 33.97
C THR A 112 -34.90 -18.89 35.17
N VAL A 113 -35.26 -17.62 34.88
CA VAL A 113 -36.19 -16.71 35.58
C VAL A 113 -35.78 -15.94 36.86
N ALA A 114 -35.86 -14.63 36.65
CA ALA A 114 -36.52 -13.59 37.49
C ALA A 114 -35.90 -12.98 38.74
N LYS A 115 -35.72 -11.71 38.62
CA LYS A 115 -36.23 -10.60 39.45
C LYS A 115 -35.54 -10.22 40.77
N THR A 116 -35.19 -8.97 40.81
CA THR A 116 -35.45 -7.93 41.82
C THR A 116 -34.35 -7.57 42.81
N GLU A 117 -33.96 -6.30 42.70
CA GLU A 117 -33.63 -5.27 43.72
C GLU A 117 -32.21 -5.11 44.25
N THR A 118 -31.76 -3.89 44.03
CA THR A 118 -30.70 -3.06 44.57
C THR A 118 -30.76 -2.89 46.12
N PRO A 119 -29.81 -2.21 46.82
CA PRO A 119 -28.46 -1.74 46.46
C PRO A 119 -27.38 -2.09 47.52
N VAL A 120 -26.13 -1.72 47.33
CA VAL A 120 -25.19 -1.02 48.26
C VAL A 120 -23.72 -1.29 47.88
N SER A 121 -23.08 -0.23 47.45
CA SER A 121 -21.71 0.24 47.72
C SER A 121 -20.65 -0.76 48.16
N SER A 122 -19.59 -0.92 47.32
CA SER A 122 -18.19 -0.76 47.78
C SER A 122 -17.20 -0.90 46.62
N THR A 123 -16.55 0.18 46.31
CA THR A 123 -15.17 0.36 45.82
C THR A 123 -14.31 -0.90 45.75
N THR A 124 -14.11 -1.42 44.53
CA THR A 124 -12.89 -2.11 44.06
C THR A 124 -13.19 -2.67 42.66
N GLY A 125 -13.06 -1.89 41.60
CA GLY A 125 -13.37 -2.34 40.27
C GLY A 125 -12.73 -1.54 39.12
N GLN A 126 -11.80 -0.62 39.40
CA GLN A 126 -11.29 0.27 38.33
C GLN A 126 -10.11 -0.29 37.53
N THR A 127 -9.49 -1.39 37.93
CA THR A 127 -8.28 -1.91 37.27
C THR A 127 -8.59 -2.97 36.21
N VAL A 128 -9.73 -3.66 36.31
CA VAL A 128 -10.10 -4.75 35.36
C VAL A 128 -10.77 -4.20 34.13
N VAL A 129 -11.61 -3.16 34.25
CA VAL A 129 -12.32 -2.54 33.12
C VAL A 129 -11.33 -1.87 32.15
N LYS A 130 -10.31 -1.15 32.67
CA LYS A 130 -9.27 -0.55 31.82
C LYS A 130 -8.44 -1.56 31.02
N ARG A 131 -8.18 -2.75 31.55
CA ARG A 131 -7.42 -3.79 30.86
C ARG A 131 -8.22 -4.42 29.72
N ASN A 132 -9.52 -4.63 29.90
CA ASN A 132 -10.38 -5.18 28.87
C ASN A 132 -10.60 -4.19 27.71
N ASP A 133 -10.76 -2.90 28.00
CA ASP A 133 -10.91 -1.87 26.96
C ASP A 133 -9.64 -1.73 26.12
N THR A 134 -8.46 -1.79 26.74
CA THR A 134 -7.17 -1.68 26.06
C THR A 134 -6.91 -2.89 25.14
N LYS A 135 -7.23 -4.11 25.60
CA LYS A 135 -7.09 -5.33 24.79
C LYS A 135 -8.03 -5.30 23.58
N ASN A 136 -9.29 -4.97 23.78
CA ASN A 136 -10.29 -4.85 22.74
C ASN A 136 -9.91 -3.79 21.68
N ASN A 137 -9.35 -2.65 22.11
CA ASN A 137 -8.90 -1.62 21.17
C ASN A 137 -7.68 -2.08 20.36
N LYS A 138 -6.75 -2.83 20.95
CA LYS A 138 -5.59 -3.38 20.22
C LYS A 138 -6.02 -4.43 19.19
N GLU A 139 -6.97 -5.27 19.49
CA GLU A 139 -7.55 -6.24 18.54
C GLU A 139 -8.23 -5.54 17.36
N LYS A 140 -8.99 -4.47 17.63
CA LYS A 140 -9.60 -3.64 16.59
C LYS A 140 -8.54 -2.94 15.73
N GLU A 141 -7.51 -2.37 16.33
CA GLU A 141 -6.39 -1.75 15.65
C GLU A 141 -5.71 -2.76 14.71
N ASN A 142 -5.40 -3.96 15.19
CA ASN A 142 -4.82 -5.04 14.38
C ASN A 142 -5.72 -5.41 13.20
N THR A 143 -7.03 -5.53 13.41
CA THR A 143 -8.00 -5.82 12.35
C THR A 143 -8.03 -4.73 11.28
N ILE A 144 -8.00 -3.46 11.69
CA ILE A 144 -7.93 -2.32 10.76
C ILE A 144 -6.64 -2.38 9.93
N ILE A 145 -5.49 -2.55 10.60
CA ILE A 145 -4.19 -2.61 9.93
C ILE A 145 -4.14 -3.76 8.91
N LYS A 146 -4.56 -4.96 9.32
CA LYS A 146 -4.63 -6.13 8.44
C LYS A 146 -5.45 -5.87 7.17
N ARG A 147 -6.68 -5.38 7.33
CA ARG A 147 -7.59 -5.13 6.22
C ARG A 147 -7.01 -4.13 5.23
N TYR A 148 -6.53 -2.99 5.70
CA TYR A 148 -5.96 -1.98 4.83
C TYR A 148 -4.64 -2.40 4.18
N THR A 149 -3.85 -3.24 4.85
CA THR A 149 -2.64 -3.84 4.27
C THR A 149 -2.99 -4.83 3.16
N ALA A 150 -3.98 -5.70 3.37
CA ALA A 150 -4.47 -6.62 2.34
C ALA A 150 -5.02 -5.87 1.11
N GLU A 151 -5.77 -4.78 1.34
CA GLU A 151 -6.27 -3.92 0.26
C GLU A 151 -5.12 -3.25 -0.51
N LEU A 152 -4.11 -2.74 0.20
CA LEU A 152 -2.93 -2.14 -0.41
C LEU A 152 -2.17 -3.14 -1.30
N TYR A 153 -1.97 -4.39 -0.85
CA TYR A 153 -1.31 -5.44 -1.63
C TYR A 153 -2.11 -5.80 -2.87
N SER A 154 -3.42 -5.97 -2.74
CA SER A 154 -4.31 -6.28 -3.85
C SER A 154 -4.37 -5.15 -4.88
N MET A 155 -4.44 -3.90 -4.44
CA MET A 155 -4.37 -2.73 -5.31
C MET A 155 -3.03 -2.66 -6.04
N LYS A 156 -1.91 -2.90 -5.34
CA LYS A 156 -0.58 -2.94 -5.93
C LYS A 156 -0.52 -3.95 -7.08
N ALA A 157 -0.94 -5.20 -6.85
CA ALA A 157 -0.97 -6.24 -7.87
C ALA A 157 -1.79 -5.82 -9.09
N TYR A 158 -2.98 -5.24 -8.88
CA TYR A 158 -3.82 -4.73 -9.96
C TYR A 158 -3.10 -3.66 -10.81
N TYR A 159 -2.53 -2.62 -10.18
CA TYR A 159 -1.89 -1.54 -10.91
C TYR A 159 -0.60 -1.97 -11.62
N ILE A 160 0.17 -2.87 -11.03
CA ILE A 160 1.34 -3.47 -11.68
C ILE A 160 0.92 -4.27 -12.91
N GLY A 161 -0.14 -5.07 -12.79
CA GLY A 161 -0.69 -5.81 -13.92
C GLY A 161 -1.17 -4.89 -15.04
N GLN A 162 -1.84 -3.78 -14.73
CA GLN A 162 -2.24 -2.80 -15.74
C GLN A 162 -1.03 -2.14 -16.42
N LEU A 163 0.05 -1.85 -15.69
CA LEU A 163 1.30 -1.35 -16.27
C LEU A 163 1.93 -2.37 -17.22
N SER A 164 1.99 -3.64 -16.83
CA SER A 164 2.48 -4.73 -17.68
C SER A 164 1.65 -4.89 -18.96
N GLN A 165 0.33 -4.71 -18.88
CA GLN A 165 -0.52 -4.71 -20.08
C GLN A 165 -0.23 -3.52 -21.00
N ILE A 166 0.02 -2.33 -20.46
CA ILE A 166 0.43 -1.15 -21.25
C ILE A 166 1.75 -1.43 -21.97
N GLU A 167 2.72 -1.99 -21.27
CA GLU A 167 4.01 -2.40 -21.83
C GLU A 167 3.83 -3.48 -22.92
N GLY A 168 3.05 -4.52 -22.65
CA GLY A 168 2.74 -5.58 -23.62
C GLY A 168 2.12 -5.04 -24.91
N ARG A 169 1.18 -4.09 -24.80
CA ARG A 169 0.58 -3.41 -25.95
C ARG A 169 1.61 -2.62 -26.73
N ALA A 170 2.51 -1.88 -26.05
CA ALA A 170 3.57 -1.13 -26.70
C ALA A 170 4.52 -2.04 -27.48
N ARG A 171 4.95 -3.14 -26.86
CA ARG A 171 5.83 -4.15 -27.50
C ARG A 171 5.14 -4.81 -28.70
N SER A 172 3.88 -5.18 -28.57
CA SER A 172 3.09 -5.79 -29.65
C SER A 172 2.92 -4.84 -30.83
N GLU A 173 2.52 -3.59 -30.58
CA GLU A 173 2.36 -2.57 -31.61
C GLU A 173 3.69 -2.33 -32.36
N PHE A 174 4.80 -2.16 -31.61
CA PHE A 174 6.11 -1.98 -32.20
C PHE A 174 6.56 -3.20 -33.02
N SER A 175 6.30 -4.41 -32.54
CA SER A 175 6.68 -5.66 -33.22
C SER A 175 5.93 -5.85 -34.54
N ALA A 176 4.65 -5.46 -34.58
CA ALA A 176 3.79 -5.57 -35.75
C ALA A 176 4.14 -4.58 -36.86
N MET A 177 4.92 -3.53 -36.60
CA MET A 177 5.32 -2.54 -37.57
C MET A 177 6.29 -3.12 -38.61
N THR A 178 6.11 -2.75 -39.87
CA THR A 178 7.04 -3.04 -40.97
C THR A 178 8.38 -2.29 -40.80
N PRO A 179 9.46 -2.71 -41.44
CA PRO A 179 10.74 -2.00 -41.39
C PRO A 179 10.63 -0.53 -41.86
N ALA A 180 9.74 -0.24 -42.81
CA ALA A 180 9.51 1.12 -43.30
C ALA A 180 8.80 1.99 -42.25
N GLU A 181 7.79 1.46 -41.57
CA GLU A 181 7.10 2.13 -40.47
C GLU A 181 8.04 2.40 -39.29
N LYS A 182 8.85 1.40 -38.90
CA LYS A 182 9.86 1.55 -37.84
C LYS A 182 10.87 2.64 -38.16
N LYS A 183 11.29 2.75 -39.44
CA LYS A 183 12.23 3.78 -39.88
C LYS A 183 11.64 5.19 -39.79
N ASN A 184 10.34 5.31 -40.06
CA ASN A 184 9.63 6.59 -40.10
C ASN A 184 8.95 6.91 -38.73
N LEU A 185 9.05 6.01 -37.74
CA LEU A 185 8.44 6.18 -36.44
C LEU A 185 9.10 7.33 -35.67
N SER A 186 8.29 8.28 -35.21
CA SER A 186 8.71 9.22 -34.18
C SER A 186 8.77 8.50 -32.84
N LYS A 187 9.97 8.13 -32.41
CA LYS A 187 10.17 7.47 -31.10
C LYS A 187 9.55 8.27 -29.97
N ALA A 188 9.70 9.60 -29.97
CA ALA A 188 9.14 10.47 -28.96
C ALA A 188 7.60 10.42 -28.93
N ALA A 189 6.93 10.41 -30.09
CA ALA A 189 5.48 10.30 -30.16
C ALA A 189 4.98 8.92 -29.70
N PHE A 190 5.68 7.84 -30.08
CA PHE A 190 5.35 6.48 -29.67
C PHE A 190 5.49 6.29 -28.16
N VAL A 191 6.64 6.67 -27.58
CA VAL A 191 6.87 6.62 -26.14
C VAL A 191 5.88 7.52 -25.40
N GLY A 192 5.63 8.74 -25.90
CA GLY A 192 4.68 9.69 -25.30
C GLY A 192 3.25 9.15 -25.22
N LYS A 193 2.80 8.38 -26.24
CA LYS A 193 1.48 7.70 -26.23
C LYS A 193 1.34 6.77 -25.02
N TYR A 194 2.31 5.88 -24.81
CA TYR A 194 2.25 4.87 -23.73
C TYR A 194 2.58 5.48 -22.36
N ALA A 195 3.49 6.45 -22.30
CA ALA A 195 3.74 7.24 -21.09
C ALA A 195 2.47 7.99 -20.64
N GLY A 196 1.64 8.48 -21.56
CA GLY A 196 0.35 9.07 -21.25
C GLY A 196 -0.60 8.10 -20.54
N TYR A 197 -0.72 6.87 -21.04
CA TYR A 197 -1.53 5.83 -20.37
C TYR A 197 -1.00 5.47 -18.98
N ALA A 198 0.32 5.29 -18.86
CA ALA A 198 0.94 4.99 -17.56
C ALA A 198 0.76 6.14 -16.56
N THR A 199 0.84 7.40 -17.00
CA THR A 199 0.62 8.58 -16.16
C THR A 199 -0.84 8.66 -15.68
N SER A 200 -1.82 8.38 -16.55
CA SER A 200 -3.24 8.34 -16.16
C SER A 200 -3.50 7.25 -15.11
N LEU A 201 -2.99 6.04 -15.35
CA LEU A 201 -3.09 4.92 -14.42
C LEU A 201 -2.46 5.24 -13.07
N LEU A 202 -1.29 5.90 -13.08
CA LEU A 202 -0.60 6.32 -11.86
C LEU A 202 -1.41 7.35 -11.07
N GLY A 203 -2.04 8.31 -11.74
CA GLY A 203 -2.93 9.30 -11.11
C GLY A 203 -4.14 8.64 -10.43
N GLU A 204 -4.72 7.61 -11.05
CA GLU A 204 -5.78 6.81 -10.45
C GLU A 204 -5.28 6.05 -9.20
N CYS A 205 -4.11 5.41 -9.30
CA CYS A 205 -3.47 4.73 -8.17
C CYS A 205 -3.21 5.69 -7.00
N ASP A 206 -2.62 6.85 -7.27
CA ASP A 206 -2.38 7.89 -6.25
C ASP A 206 -3.68 8.30 -5.54
N SER A 207 -4.75 8.49 -6.28
CA SER A 207 -6.06 8.85 -5.74
C SER A 207 -6.61 7.76 -4.81
N ARG A 208 -6.55 6.50 -5.24
CA ARG A 208 -7.04 5.36 -4.44
C ARG A 208 -6.20 5.14 -3.18
N VAL A 209 -4.86 5.20 -3.27
CA VAL A 209 -3.98 5.08 -2.11
C VAL A 209 -4.24 6.21 -1.11
N ASN A 210 -4.43 7.45 -1.58
CA ASN A 210 -4.76 8.56 -0.71
C ASN A 210 -6.09 8.35 0.02
N SER A 211 -7.12 7.87 -0.67
CA SER A 211 -8.42 7.55 -0.08
C SER A 211 -8.32 6.42 0.94
N LEU A 212 -7.60 5.35 0.60
CA LEU A 212 -7.33 4.22 1.48
C LEU A 212 -6.66 4.68 2.78
N LEU A 213 -5.57 5.46 2.68
CA LEU A 213 -4.86 5.97 3.86
C LEU A 213 -5.69 6.96 4.69
N ALA A 214 -6.57 7.74 4.06
CA ALA A 214 -7.48 8.63 4.78
C ALA A 214 -8.52 7.84 5.59
N ASN A 215 -9.11 6.79 4.99
CA ASN A 215 -10.07 5.93 5.66
C ASN A 215 -9.40 5.15 6.80
N MET A 216 -8.23 4.55 6.56
CA MET A 216 -7.44 3.87 7.59
C MET A 216 -7.14 4.80 8.77
N LYS A 217 -6.73 6.03 8.49
CA LYS A 217 -6.46 7.04 9.53
C LYS A 217 -7.71 7.34 10.35
N SER A 218 -8.88 7.49 9.71
CA SER A 218 -10.15 7.74 10.42
C SER A 218 -10.49 6.60 11.36
N GLU A 219 -10.46 5.36 10.90
CA GLU A 219 -10.80 4.19 11.71
C GLU A 219 -9.80 3.94 12.85
N LEU A 220 -8.49 4.11 12.60
CA LEU A 220 -7.49 4.05 13.65
C LEU A 220 -7.71 5.11 14.73
N SER A 221 -8.12 6.33 14.34
CA SER A 221 -8.45 7.40 15.28
C SER A 221 -9.60 7.03 16.20
N GLU A 222 -10.62 6.33 15.70
CA GLU A 222 -11.80 5.93 16.48
C GLU A 222 -11.45 4.91 17.59
N VAL A 223 -10.46 4.07 17.35
CA VAL A 223 -10.00 3.05 18.32
C VAL A 223 -8.80 3.50 19.16
N GLY A 224 -8.29 4.71 18.93
CA GLY A 224 -7.08 5.21 19.59
C GLY A 224 -5.81 4.48 19.17
N GLY A 225 -5.76 3.97 17.93
CA GLY A 225 -4.64 3.24 17.34
C GLY A 225 -3.45 4.13 16.97
N ASP A 226 -2.32 3.51 16.64
CA ASP A 226 -1.08 4.18 16.30
C ASP A 226 -1.13 4.80 14.88
N MET A 227 -1.12 6.12 14.83
CA MET A 227 -1.17 6.88 13.59
C MET A 227 0.15 6.92 12.82
N SER A 228 1.27 6.51 13.43
CA SER A 228 2.59 6.56 12.80
C SER A 228 2.74 5.57 11.65
N ILE A 229 1.86 4.58 11.57
CA ILE A 229 1.76 3.65 10.44
C ILE A 229 1.40 4.35 9.12
N ILE A 230 0.58 5.40 9.16
CA ILE A 230 0.12 6.11 7.95
C ILE A 230 1.27 6.73 7.14
N PRO A 231 2.16 7.56 7.74
CA PRO A 231 3.33 8.07 7.02
C PRO A 231 4.28 6.95 6.61
N THR A 232 4.40 5.86 7.37
CA THR A 232 5.24 4.70 7.03
C THR A 232 4.78 4.04 5.72
N ILE A 233 3.49 3.73 5.60
CA ILE A 233 2.91 3.17 4.36
C ILE A 233 3.05 4.15 3.20
N ARG A 234 2.78 5.43 3.43
CA ARG A 234 2.92 6.46 2.40
C ARG A 234 4.34 6.55 1.87
N GLN A 235 5.34 6.55 2.75
CA GLN A 235 6.74 6.60 2.35
C GLN A 235 7.12 5.37 1.51
N ALA A 236 6.72 4.17 1.93
CA ALA A 236 6.97 2.95 1.17
C ALA A 236 6.32 2.99 -0.22
N TYR A 237 5.07 3.46 -0.32
CA TYR A 237 4.38 3.64 -1.59
C TYR A 237 5.13 4.61 -2.53
N GLU A 238 5.56 5.77 -2.02
CA GLU A 238 6.27 6.76 -2.82
C GLU A 238 7.65 6.26 -3.27
N SER A 239 8.39 5.56 -2.41
CA SER A 239 9.68 4.96 -2.77
C SER A 239 9.54 3.87 -3.83
N GLU A 240 8.55 2.99 -3.72
CA GLU A 240 8.29 1.98 -4.74
C GLU A 240 7.86 2.61 -6.08
N LYS A 241 7.00 3.63 -6.03
CA LYS A 241 6.58 4.37 -7.20
C LYS A 241 7.77 5.03 -7.92
N ALA A 242 8.71 5.61 -7.16
CA ALA A 242 9.92 6.20 -7.71
C ALA A 242 10.82 5.14 -8.37
N ALA A 243 11.03 3.99 -7.72
CA ALA A 243 11.82 2.89 -8.27
C ALA A 243 11.21 2.34 -9.58
N ARG A 244 9.87 2.15 -9.62
CA ARG A 244 9.19 1.70 -10.86
C ARG A 244 9.27 2.71 -11.98
N LYS A 245 9.14 4.00 -11.70
CA LYS A 245 9.36 5.04 -12.71
C LYS A 245 10.78 4.98 -13.28
N ALA A 246 11.80 4.82 -12.44
CA ALA A 246 13.18 4.68 -12.86
C ALA A 246 13.38 3.42 -13.71
N TYR A 247 12.78 2.29 -13.34
CA TYR A 247 12.81 1.06 -14.13
C TYR A 247 12.29 1.27 -15.55
N TYR A 248 11.09 1.89 -15.71
CA TYR A 248 10.54 2.15 -17.03
C TYR A 248 11.34 3.19 -17.82
N LEU A 249 11.99 4.15 -17.18
CA LEU A 249 12.90 5.08 -17.85
C LEU A 249 14.15 4.35 -18.38
N ASN A 250 14.69 3.40 -17.63
CA ASN A 250 15.81 2.55 -18.07
C ASN A 250 15.46 1.68 -19.28
N MET A 251 14.20 1.20 -19.36
CA MET A 251 13.76 0.36 -20.51
C MET A 251 13.65 1.13 -21.82
N VAL A 252 13.50 2.46 -21.80
CA VAL A 252 13.28 3.29 -23.01
C VAL A 252 14.50 4.13 -23.39
N SER A 253 15.55 4.14 -22.58
CA SER A 253 16.81 4.84 -22.86
C SER A 253 17.72 4.03 -23.77
#